data_e56d7d0c8d07592e5e6cbb5fdc7f0427
#
_entry.id   e56d7d0c8d07592e5e6cbb5fdc7f0427
#
_cell.length_a   1.000
_cell.length_b   1.000
_cell.length_c   1.000
_cell.angle_alpha   90.00
_cell.angle_beta   90.00
_cell.angle_gamma   90.00
#
_symmetry.space_group_name_H-M   'P 1'
#
loop_
_entity.id
_entity.type
_entity.pdbx_description
1 polymer ?
#
loop_
_entity_poly.entity_id
_entity_poly.type
_entity_poly.pdbx_seq_one_letter_code
_entity_poly.pdbx_strand_id
1 'polypeptide(L)'
;MTTTGSTHHRQGLIDDATCREATAGLELVGRRWTGAIMLALGRGATRFKEVEAAVEGLSARLLTARLRELEEHGVVEREVIPTTPVSVRYRLTPRGRDLLTAMQPLVAYHLRWGD
;
A
#
# COMPACT_ATOMS: atom_id res chain seq x y z
N MET A 1 -21.77 -18.89 24.20
CA MET A 1 -21.08 -18.84 23.55
C MET A 1 -20.54 -18.87 23.21
N THR A 2 -21.06 -18.78 23.94
CA THR A 2 -20.36 -18.72 23.36
C THR A 2 -19.83 -18.44 22.93
N THR A 3 -20.34 -18.03 23.30
CA THR A 3 -19.62 -17.83 22.62
C THR A 3 -19.12 -17.54 22.17
N THR A 4 -19.70 -17.18 22.59
CA THR A 4 -18.96 -16.89 21.94
C THR A 4 -18.50 -16.74 21.49
N GLY A 5 -19.04 -16.41 22.02
CA GLY A 5 -18.38 -16.26 21.23
C GLY A 5 -18.11 -15.93 20.88
N SER A 6 -18.38 -15.71 21.08
CA SER A 6 -17.83 -15.39 20.52
C SER A 6 -17.61 -15.04 20.17
N THR A 7 -18.07 -14.82 20.46
CA THR A 7 -17.55 -14.51 19.87
C THR A 7 -17.28 -14.21 19.63
N HIS A 8 -17.81 -14.04 19.92
CA HIS A 8 -17.29 -13.82 19.34
C HIS A 8 -16.88 -13.91 18.79
N HIS A 9 -17.12 -13.79 18.67
CA HIS A 9 -16.60 -13.94 17.94
C HIS A 9 -16.39 -13.92 17.39
N ARG A 10 -16.52 -13.80 17.22
CA ARG A 10 -16.38 -13.80 16.66
C ARG A 10 -16.00 -13.36 16.07
N GLN A 11 -16.68 -12.90 15.68
CA GLN A 11 -16.18 -12.19 15.52
C GLN A 11 -15.13 -11.95 15.92
N GLY A 12 -14.94 -12.33 16.02
CA GLY A 12 -13.85 -12.15 16.36
C GLY A 12 -13.27 -11.49 17.10
N LEU A 13 -13.24 -11.49 17.51
CA LEU A 13 -12.70 -11.00 18.31
C LEU A 13 -11.41 -10.43 18.25
N ILE A 14 -11.40 -9.23 18.18
CA ILE A 14 -10.16 -8.48 18.04
C ILE A 14 -9.77 -7.97 19.40
N ASP A 15 -8.69 -8.53 19.95
CA ASP A 15 -8.18 -8.04 21.25
C ASP A 15 -7.39 -6.74 21.04
N ASP A 16 -6.94 -6.14 22.11
CA ASP A 16 -6.26 -4.84 22.06
C ASP A 16 -5.01 -4.88 21.21
N ALA A 17 -4.22 -5.94 21.33
CA ALA A 17 -2.98 -6.07 20.56
C ALA A 17 -3.27 -6.17 19.06
N THR A 18 -4.24 -7.02 18.70
CA THR A 18 -4.63 -7.19 17.31
C THR A 18 -5.21 -5.89 16.76
N CYS A 19 -5.99 -5.18 17.58
CA CYS A 19 -6.57 -3.90 17.17
C CYS A 19 -5.47 -2.87 16.85
N ARG A 20 -4.43 -2.82 17.68
CA ARG A 20 -3.32 -1.90 17.42
C ARG A 20 -2.58 -2.26 16.14
N GLU A 21 -2.37 -3.55 15.89
CA GLU A 21 -1.70 -4.01 14.67
C GLU A 21 -2.54 -3.69 13.45
N ALA A 22 -3.85 -3.94 13.53
CA ALA A 22 -4.76 -3.62 12.43
C ALA A 22 -4.77 -2.12 12.14
N THR A 23 -4.77 -1.31 13.19
CA THR A 23 -4.76 0.14 13.06
C THR A 23 -3.50 0.61 12.34
N ALA A 24 -2.34 0.07 12.72
CA ALA A 24 -1.08 0.42 12.07
C ALA A 24 -1.10 0.07 10.58
N GLY A 25 -1.61 -1.10 10.25
CA GLY A 25 -1.73 -1.53 8.85
C GLY A 25 -2.68 -0.65 8.07
N LEU A 26 -3.83 -0.32 8.68
CA LEU A 26 -4.80 0.55 8.03
C LEU A 26 -4.26 1.95 7.84
N GLU A 27 -3.48 2.46 8.78
CA GLU A 27 -2.87 3.77 8.65
C GLU A 27 -1.90 3.83 7.49
N LEU A 28 -1.13 2.76 7.29
CA LEU A 28 -0.19 2.72 6.18
C LEU A 28 -0.93 2.78 4.84
N VAL A 29 -1.91 1.89 4.62
CA VAL A 29 -2.60 1.84 3.34
C VAL A 29 -3.62 2.97 3.19
N GLY A 30 -4.04 3.57 4.30
CA GLY A 30 -5.02 4.64 4.29
C GLY A 30 -4.44 6.02 4.04
N ARG A 31 -3.12 6.15 4.01
CA ARG A 31 -2.51 7.43 3.68
C ARG A 31 -2.91 7.81 2.26
N ARG A 32 -3.25 9.06 2.09
CA ARG A 32 -3.67 9.56 0.79
C ARG A 32 -2.59 9.26 -0.24
N TRP A 33 -3.00 8.74 -1.37
CA TRP A 33 -2.17 8.42 -2.53
C TRP A 33 -1.39 7.10 -2.43
N THR A 34 -1.26 6.52 -1.23
CA THR A 34 -0.45 5.30 -1.05
C THR A 34 -0.98 4.15 -1.91
N GLY A 35 -2.29 3.91 -1.87
CA GLY A 35 -2.89 2.84 -2.67
C GLY A 35 -2.70 3.04 -4.15
N ALA A 36 -2.90 4.29 -4.63
CA ALA A 36 -2.75 4.59 -6.04
C ALA A 36 -1.30 4.40 -6.51
N ILE A 37 -0.34 4.78 -5.67
CA ILE A 37 1.07 4.59 -6.00
C ILE A 37 1.41 3.10 -6.08
N MET A 38 0.92 2.32 -5.12
CA MET A 38 1.16 0.88 -5.12
C MET A 38 0.54 0.21 -6.34
N LEU A 39 -0.66 0.64 -6.72
CA LEU A 39 -1.30 0.11 -7.92
C LEU A 39 -0.50 0.45 -9.18
N ALA A 40 0.01 1.67 -9.28
CA ALA A 40 0.82 2.08 -10.42
C ALA A 40 2.07 1.20 -10.53
N LEU A 41 2.76 0.95 -9.39
CA LEU A 41 3.93 0.08 -9.38
C LEU A 41 3.56 -1.36 -9.72
N GLY A 42 2.43 -1.83 -9.21
CA GLY A 42 1.97 -3.18 -9.50
C GLY A 42 1.60 -3.38 -10.97
N ARG A 43 1.23 -2.30 -11.66
CA ARG A 43 0.87 -2.35 -13.07
C ARG A 43 2.07 -2.15 -13.99
N GLY A 44 3.26 -1.97 -13.42
CA GLY A 44 4.48 -1.95 -14.20
C GLY A 44 5.24 -0.63 -14.24
N ALA A 45 4.71 0.44 -13.63
CA ALA A 45 5.45 1.68 -13.53
C ALA A 45 6.69 1.45 -12.67
N THR A 46 7.86 1.89 -13.12
CA THR A 46 9.10 1.71 -12.37
C THR A 46 9.84 3.02 -12.16
N ARG A 47 9.56 4.03 -12.97
CA ARG A 47 10.27 5.31 -12.90
C ARG A 47 9.38 6.33 -12.22
N PHE A 48 10.03 7.28 -11.54
CA PHE A 48 9.33 8.36 -10.84
C PHE A 48 8.28 9.03 -11.75
N LYS A 49 8.70 9.39 -12.96
CA LYS A 49 7.80 10.06 -13.91
C LYS A 49 6.64 9.19 -14.34
N GLU A 50 6.86 7.88 -14.43
CA GLU A 50 5.79 6.95 -14.80
C GLU A 50 4.74 6.87 -13.71
N VAL A 51 5.18 6.81 -12.45
CA VAL A 51 4.26 6.78 -11.31
C VAL A 51 3.51 8.10 -11.23
N GLU A 52 4.23 9.21 -11.37
CA GLU A 52 3.64 10.54 -11.33
C GLU A 52 2.54 10.69 -12.40
N ALA A 53 2.82 10.21 -13.60
CA ALA A 53 1.87 10.30 -14.71
C ALA A 53 0.67 9.38 -14.51
N ALA A 54 0.86 8.25 -13.82
CA ALA A 54 -0.21 7.28 -13.62
C ALA A 54 -1.20 7.70 -12.54
N VAL A 55 -0.84 8.65 -11.68
CA VAL A 55 -1.67 9.05 -10.56
C VAL A 55 -2.03 10.53 -10.71
N GLU A 56 -3.22 10.77 -11.22
CA GLU A 56 -3.68 12.13 -11.49
C GLU A 56 -3.80 12.92 -10.20
N GLY A 57 -3.29 14.14 -10.21
CA GLY A 57 -3.38 15.03 -9.07
C GLY A 57 -2.26 14.90 -8.05
N LEU A 58 -1.40 13.92 -8.22
CA LEU A 58 -0.29 13.68 -7.30
C LEU A 58 0.87 14.61 -7.64
N SER A 59 1.31 15.40 -6.65
CA SER A 59 2.46 16.27 -6.86
C SER A 59 3.76 15.47 -6.69
N ALA A 60 4.82 15.96 -7.32
CA ALA A 60 6.14 15.33 -7.19
C ALA A 60 6.59 15.30 -5.73
N ARG A 61 6.26 16.34 -4.98
CA ARG A 61 6.63 16.43 -3.56
C ARG A 61 5.95 15.32 -2.74
N LEU A 62 4.66 15.13 -2.96
CA LEU A 62 3.90 14.09 -2.26
C LEU A 62 4.38 12.71 -2.68
N LEU A 63 4.63 12.51 -3.98
CA LEU A 63 5.13 11.23 -4.46
C LEU A 63 6.46 10.89 -3.79
N THR A 64 7.37 11.85 -3.70
CA THR A 64 8.65 11.64 -3.04
C THR A 64 8.44 11.21 -1.59
N ALA A 65 7.56 11.92 -0.87
CA ALA A 65 7.30 11.62 0.53
C ALA A 65 6.70 10.22 0.71
N ARG A 66 5.73 9.88 -0.13
CA ARG A 66 5.07 8.57 -0.03
C ARG A 66 5.99 7.43 -0.40
N LEU A 67 6.81 7.59 -1.44
CA LEU A 67 7.77 6.56 -1.82
C LEU A 67 8.77 6.31 -0.70
N ARG A 68 9.21 7.39 -0.04
CA ARG A 68 10.15 7.25 1.07
C ARG A 68 9.52 6.47 2.23
N GLU A 69 8.26 6.77 2.56
CA GLU A 69 7.54 6.03 3.59
C GLU A 69 7.41 4.55 3.24
N LEU A 70 7.09 4.26 1.98
CA LEU A 70 6.94 2.88 1.54
C LEU A 70 8.27 2.13 1.56
N GLU A 71 9.37 2.81 1.27
CA GLU A 71 10.70 2.22 1.41
C GLU A 71 10.99 1.89 2.87
N GLU A 72 10.66 2.80 3.79
CA GLU A 72 10.88 2.60 5.22
C GLU A 72 10.10 1.42 5.76
N HIS A 73 8.93 1.17 5.22
CA HIS A 73 8.10 0.04 5.61
C HIS A 73 8.47 -1.26 4.88
N GLY A 74 9.46 -1.22 4.01
CA GLY A 74 9.89 -2.41 3.27
C GLY A 74 8.93 -2.84 2.18
N VAL A 75 8.05 -1.95 1.75
CA VAL A 75 7.02 -2.22 0.74
C VAL A 75 7.53 -1.91 -0.66
N VAL A 76 8.40 -0.93 -0.77
CA VAL A 76 8.98 -0.49 -2.04
C VAL A 76 10.50 -0.52 -1.92
N GLU A 77 11.12 -0.91 -3.00
CA GLU A 77 12.57 -0.90 -3.13
C GLU A 77 12.98 0.14 -4.16
N ARG A 78 13.98 0.94 -3.81
CA ARG A 78 14.54 1.94 -4.69
C ARG A 78 15.89 1.43 -5.18
N GLU A 79 16.05 1.36 -6.48
CA GLU A 79 17.28 0.87 -7.08
C GLU A 79 17.93 1.98 -7.91
N VAL A 80 19.20 2.26 -7.65
CA VAL A 80 19.97 3.20 -8.44
C VAL A 80 20.74 2.42 -9.49
N ILE A 81 20.49 2.73 -10.76
CA ILE A 81 21.16 2.06 -11.87
C ILE A 81 22.26 3.00 -12.36
N PRO A 82 23.53 2.54 -12.33
CA PRO A 82 24.68 3.41 -12.62
C PRO A 82 24.90 3.59 -14.11
N THR A 83 23.91 4.15 -14.78
CA THR A 83 24.00 4.53 -16.18
C THR A 83 24.39 5.99 -16.28
N THR A 84 24.56 6.50 -17.52
CA THR A 84 24.89 7.90 -17.74
C THR A 84 23.80 8.51 -18.61
N PRO A 85 22.91 9.34 -18.05
CA PRO A 85 22.81 9.72 -16.63
C PRO A 85 22.33 8.60 -15.74
N VAL A 86 22.55 8.76 -14.44
CA VAL A 86 22.09 7.80 -13.44
C VAL A 86 20.58 7.66 -13.52
N SER A 87 20.09 6.42 -13.45
CA SER A 87 18.68 6.11 -13.49
C SER A 87 18.24 5.54 -12.13
N VAL A 88 17.01 5.85 -11.71
CA VAL A 88 16.44 5.34 -10.46
C VAL A 88 15.17 4.58 -10.81
N ARG A 89 15.05 3.38 -10.27
CA ARG A 89 13.86 2.54 -10.45
C ARG A 89 13.24 2.23 -9.11
N TYR A 90 11.92 2.14 -9.11
CA TYR A 90 11.13 1.75 -7.94
C TYR A 90 10.37 0.49 -8.26
N ARG A 91 10.25 -0.41 -7.30
CA ARG A 91 9.44 -1.60 -7.49
C ARG A 91 8.92 -2.10 -6.15
N LEU A 92 7.84 -2.86 -6.20
CA LEU A 92 7.29 -3.49 -5.00
C LEU A 92 8.23 -4.63 -4.59
N THR A 93 8.51 -4.71 -3.29
CA THR A 93 9.20 -5.86 -2.72
C THR A 93 8.23 -7.03 -2.64
N PRO A 94 8.69 -8.26 -2.30
CA PRO A 94 7.74 -9.35 -2.02
C PRO A 94 6.72 -8.96 -0.96
N ARG A 95 7.15 -8.24 0.07
CA ARG A 95 6.24 -7.71 1.09
C ARG A 95 5.25 -6.72 0.50
N GLY A 96 5.70 -5.87 -0.40
CA GLY A 96 4.82 -4.91 -1.07
C GLY A 96 3.80 -5.59 -1.97
N ARG A 97 4.21 -6.64 -2.68
CA ARG A 97 3.27 -7.40 -3.51
C ARG A 97 2.23 -8.12 -2.66
N ASP A 98 2.66 -8.64 -1.50
CA ASP A 98 1.72 -9.27 -0.58
C ASP A 98 0.71 -8.25 -0.05
N LEU A 99 1.18 -7.06 0.29
CA LEU A 99 0.29 -5.98 0.74
C LEU A 99 -0.69 -5.59 -0.36
N LEU A 100 -0.21 -5.45 -1.59
CA LEU A 100 -1.09 -5.12 -2.72
C LEU A 100 -2.17 -6.19 -2.89
N THR A 101 -1.80 -7.46 -2.79
CA THR A 101 -2.76 -8.56 -2.86
C THR A 101 -3.80 -8.45 -1.74
N ALA A 102 -3.36 -8.11 -0.53
CA ALA A 102 -4.27 -7.97 0.61
C ALA A 102 -5.24 -6.80 0.43
N MET A 103 -4.88 -5.81 -0.40
CA MET A 103 -5.74 -4.67 -0.66
C MET A 103 -6.83 -4.96 -1.70
N GLN A 104 -6.70 -6.04 -2.46
CA GLN A 104 -7.66 -6.36 -3.53
C GLN A 104 -9.10 -6.52 -3.03
N PRO A 105 -9.35 -7.22 -1.91
CA PRO A 105 -10.72 -7.32 -1.40
C PRO A 105 -11.34 -5.95 -1.09
N LEU A 106 -10.54 -4.98 -0.65
CA LEU A 106 -11.04 -3.65 -0.37
C LEU A 106 -11.47 -2.95 -1.66
N VAL A 107 -10.68 -3.11 -2.72
CA VAL A 107 -11.03 -2.57 -4.04
C VAL A 107 -12.33 -3.23 -4.53
N ALA A 108 -12.43 -4.55 -4.38
CA ALA A 108 -13.63 -5.30 -4.80
C ALA A 108 -14.85 -4.83 -4.01
N TYR A 109 -14.68 -4.57 -2.72
CA TYR A 109 -15.76 -4.04 -1.89
C TYR A 109 -16.26 -2.70 -2.45
N HIS A 110 -15.35 -1.80 -2.76
CA HIS A 110 -15.71 -0.48 -3.26
C HIS A 110 -16.43 -0.58 -4.61
N LEU A 111 -15.92 -1.44 -5.49
CA LEU A 111 -16.54 -1.62 -6.80
C LEU A 111 -17.95 -2.21 -6.69
N ARG A 112 -18.18 -3.08 -5.69
CA ARG A 112 -19.49 -3.70 -5.48
C ARG A 112 -20.52 -2.72 -4.93
N TRP A 113 -20.12 -1.86 -4.03
CA TRP A 113 -21.05 -0.98 -3.32
C TRP A 113 -21.04 0.46 -3.81
N GLY A 114 -20.04 0.85 -4.57
CA GLY A 114 -19.87 2.21 -5.01
C GLY A 114 -19.47 3.12 -3.85
N ASP A 115 -19.79 4.38 -3.96
CA ASP A 115 -19.44 5.35 -2.92
C ASP A 115 -20.38 5.28 -1.75
#